data_51eced99fdb2420bcb9b51900ef26ca1
#
_entry.id   51eced99fdb2420bcb9b51900ef26ca1
#
_cell.length_a   1.000
_cell.length_b   1.000
_cell.length_c   1.000
_cell.angle_alpha   90.00
_cell.angle_beta   90.00
_cell.angle_gamma   90.00
#
_symmetry.space_group_name_H-M   'P 1'
#
loop_
_entity.id
_entity.type
_entity.pdbx_description
1 polymer ?
#
loop_
_entity_poly.entity_id
_entity_poly.type
_entity_poly.pdbx_seq_one_letter_code
_entity_poly.pdbx_strand_id
1 'polypeptide(L)'
;MLLTKFDPWKSHTVTYQFCTCPDKLTFNPYTGCDLKCLYCYASSYIPNFFKCRPKKNLVQMLEQESRKLKGEIISISNSSDPYPPIEKELGLTRKCLEILLRQNCKIQIITKSNLVTRDIDVLKRTTSMVAISITTENDEISKKLEPNAPLTSTRLKAIETLTQKEIPVCVRIDPVIPFLNDNLDELIKSLASIGVKHITSSTYKVKADNWRRFSAVFPEISKRLESLYYERGERVRGYRYLPREIRYSLMKKVKELTEQSKMKFGTCREGLSQLNSATCDGSWLLLEAS
;
A
#
# COMPACT_ATOMS: atom_id res chain seq x y z
N MET A 1 16.96 -16.08 -5.75
CA MET A 1 15.50 -16.14 -5.97
C MET A 1 14.96 -14.72 -5.88
N LEU A 2 14.32 -14.24 -6.93
CA LEU A 2 13.74 -12.89 -7.00
C LEU A 2 12.30 -12.90 -6.52
N LEU A 3 11.52 -13.86 -7.05
CA LEU A 3 10.12 -14.06 -6.66
C LEU A 3 10.06 -14.83 -5.37
N THR A 4 9.45 -14.24 -4.34
CA THR A 4 9.30 -14.84 -3.01
C THR A 4 7.84 -14.94 -2.64
N LYS A 5 7.47 -15.98 -1.86
CA LYS A 5 6.12 -16.01 -1.26
C LYS A 5 5.93 -14.79 -0.38
N PHE A 6 4.80 -14.13 -0.56
CA PHE A 6 4.42 -13.02 0.30
C PHE A 6 3.90 -13.56 1.63
N ASP A 7 4.76 -13.58 2.63
CA ASP A 7 4.40 -14.01 3.98
C ASP A 7 4.96 -13.05 5.05
N PRO A 8 4.42 -11.85 5.15
CA PRO A 8 4.97 -10.87 6.08
C PRO A 8 4.67 -11.19 7.56
N TRP A 9 3.67 -12.04 7.87
CA TRP A 9 3.17 -12.14 9.25
C TRP A 9 2.31 -13.38 9.55
N LYS A 10 2.40 -14.43 8.75
CA LYS A 10 1.66 -15.70 8.96
C LYS A 10 2.25 -16.61 10.04
N SER A 11 3.03 -16.08 10.98
CA SER A 11 3.58 -16.88 12.08
C SER A 11 2.50 -17.29 13.08
N HIS A 12 2.43 -18.56 13.37
CA HIS A 12 1.50 -19.21 14.32
C HIS A 12 1.75 -18.88 15.81
N THR A 13 2.67 -17.96 16.12
CA THR A 13 3.09 -17.66 17.50
C THR A 13 2.43 -16.42 18.12
N VAL A 14 1.48 -15.78 17.45
CA VAL A 14 0.76 -14.60 17.97
C VAL A 14 -0.70 -14.96 18.17
N THR A 15 -1.27 -14.56 19.30
CA THR A 15 -2.68 -14.79 19.69
C THR A 15 -3.69 -14.26 18.64
N TYR A 16 -3.24 -13.37 17.73
CA TYR A 16 -4.05 -12.83 16.62
C TYR A 16 -3.28 -12.95 15.30
N GLN A 17 -3.96 -13.38 14.26
CA GLN A 17 -3.43 -13.32 12.91
C GLN A 17 -3.45 -11.86 12.41
N PHE A 18 -2.29 -11.20 12.40
CA PHE A 18 -2.18 -9.81 11.95
C PHE A 18 -2.26 -9.65 10.44
N CYS A 19 -1.82 -10.63 9.67
CA CYS A 19 -1.88 -10.62 8.21
C CYS A 19 -2.81 -11.70 7.69
N THR A 20 -3.78 -11.30 6.87
CA THR A 20 -4.76 -12.18 6.21
C THR A 20 -4.66 -12.11 4.68
N CYS A 21 -3.51 -11.65 4.17
CA CYS A 21 -3.30 -11.59 2.73
C CYS A 21 -3.44 -12.97 2.08
N PRO A 22 -4.09 -13.08 0.92
CA PRO A 22 -4.08 -14.30 0.11
C PRO A 22 -2.68 -14.70 -0.31
N ASP A 23 -2.51 -15.98 -0.66
CA ASP A 23 -1.24 -16.47 -1.17
C ASP A 23 -0.90 -15.80 -2.50
N LYS A 24 0.31 -15.29 -2.59
CA LYS A 24 0.84 -14.61 -3.77
C LYS A 24 2.35 -14.57 -3.74
N LEU A 25 2.94 -14.36 -4.89
CA LEU A 25 4.36 -14.06 -5.01
C LEU A 25 4.59 -12.55 -4.98
N THR A 26 5.78 -12.14 -4.60
CA THR A 26 6.15 -10.73 -4.59
C THR A 26 7.58 -10.49 -4.99
N PHE A 27 7.84 -9.35 -5.60
CA PHE A 27 9.17 -8.79 -5.77
C PHE A 27 9.11 -7.26 -5.78
N ASN A 28 10.28 -6.63 -5.62
CA ASN A 28 10.41 -5.19 -5.71
C ASN A 28 11.43 -4.88 -6.82
N PRO A 29 11.10 -4.08 -7.85
CA PRO A 29 12.05 -3.67 -8.89
C PRO A 29 13.22 -2.84 -8.34
N TYR A 30 12.94 -2.09 -7.29
CA TYR A 30 13.89 -1.21 -6.63
C TYR A 30 14.13 -1.62 -5.18
N THR A 31 15.28 -1.26 -4.64
CA THR A 31 15.60 -1.35 -3.21
C THR A 31 15.69 0.04 -2.63
N GLY A 32 15.00 0.27 -1.49
CA GLY A 32 14.80 1.60 -0.93
C GLY A 32 13.74 2.39 -1.68
N CYS A 33 13.40 3.57 -1.15
CA CYS A 33 12.34 4.43 -1.68
C CYS A 33 12.65 5.89 -1.32
N ASP A 34 12.68 6.75 -2.32
CA ASP A 34 13.00 8.17 -2.18
C ASP A 34 11.78 9.07 -1.96
N LEU A 35 10.58 8.49 -1.79
CA LEU A 35 9.37 9.23 -1.45
C LEU A 35 9.40 9.85 -0.04
N LYS A 36 10.27 9.34 0.84
CA LYS A 36 10.57 9.88 2.18
C LYS A 36 9.37 10.00 3.12
N CYS A 37 8.37 9.12 2.99
CA CYS A 37 7.21 9.12 3.88
C CYS A 37 7.64 9.08 5.35
N LEU A 38 7.11 9.98 6.18
CA LEU A 38 7.49 10.09 7.60
C LEU A 38 7.16 8.82 8.39
N TYR A 39 6.03 8.21 8.09
CA TYR A 39 5.51 7.02 8.75
C TYR A 39 6.09 5.69 8.24
N CYS A 40 6.97 5.73 7.22
CA CYS A 40 7.48 4.50 6.61
C CYS A 40 8.30 3.69 7.61
N TYR A 41 7.87 2.46 7.85
CA TYR A 41 8.56 1.53 8.74
C TYR A 41 9.65 0.70 8.02
N ALA A 42 9.66 0.65 6.69
CA ALA A 42 10.66 -0.08 5.92
C ALA A 42 12.07 0.50 6.10
N SER A 43 12.17 1.79 6.40
CA SER A 43 13.43 2.46 6.74
C SER A 43 14.12 1.88 7.99
N SER A 44 13.38 1.16 8.85
CA SER A 44 13.94 0.55 10.06
C SER A 44 14.70 -0.75 9.82
N TYR A 45 14.57 -1.38 8.62
CA TYR A 45 15.20 -2.66 8.34
C TYR A 45 15.87 -2.75 6.96
N ILE A 46 15.66 -1.76 6.09
CA ILE A 46 16.35 -1.70 4.79
C ILE A 46 17.48 -0.67 4.89
N PRO A 47 18.75 -1.06 4.74
CA PRO A 47 19.89 -0.13 4.78
C PRO A 47 19.77 0.93 3.67
N ASN A 48 20.12 2.18 4.02
CA ASN A 48 20.05 3.33 3.11
C ASN A 48 18.69 3.46 2.39
N PHE A 49 17.60 3.25 3.15
CA PHE A 49 16.25 3.14 2.61
C PHE A 49 15.85 4.32 1.72
N PHE A 50 16.15 5.54 2.11
CA PHE A 50 15.79 6.76 1.37
C PHE A 50 16.66 7.04 0.14
N LYS A 51 17.49 6.09 -0.26
CA LYS A 51 18.26 6.11 -1.50
C LYS A 51 17.76 4.99 -2.39
N CYS A 52 16.85 5.31 -3.31
CA CYS A 52 16.30 4.36 -4.26
C CYS A 52 17.39 3.83 -5.19
N ARG A 53 17.42 2.51 -5.41
CA ARG A 53 18.40 1.82 -6.25
C ARG A 53 17.72 0.76 -7.09
N PRO A 54 17.94 0.71 -8.42
CA PRO A 54 17.47 -0.39 -9.25
C PRO A 54 18.15 -1.70 -8.84
N LYS A 55 17.43 -2.80 -8.89
CA LYS A 55 18.03 -4.13 -8.68
C LYS A 55 18.83 -4.54 -9.89
N LYS A 56 20.07 -4.96 -9.66
CA LYS A 56 20.94 -5.47 -10.72
C LYS A 56 20.36 -6.76 -11.32
N ASN A 57 20.53 -6.93 -12.62
CA ASN A 57 20.12 -8.12 -13.37
C ASN A 57 18.63 -8.53 -13.20
N LEU A 58 17.78 -7.60 -12.73
CA LEU A 58 16.38 -7.89 -12.40
C LEU A 58 15.62 -8.51 -13.58
N VAL A 59 15.71 -7.92 -14.76
CA VAL A 59 15.02 -8.35 -15.97
C VAL A 59 15.41 -9.80 -16.31
N GLN A 60 16.71 -10.09 -16.36
CA GLN A 60 17.21 -11.42 -16.66
C GLN A 60 16.77 -12.47 -15.61
N MET A 61 16.84 -12.11 -14.34
CA MET A 61 16.37 -12.98 -13.25
C MET A 61 14.87 -13.26 -13.33
N LEU A 62 14.08 -12.22 -13.63
CA LEU A 62 12.63 -12.36 -13.76
C LEU A 62 12.26 -13.22 -14.98
N GLU A 63 12.93 -13.06 -16.11
CA GLU A 63 12.74 -13.90 -17.29
C GLU A 63 13.01 -15.38 -17.01
N GLN A 64 14.04 -15.68 -16.24
CA GLN A 64 14.36 -17.06 -15.86
C GLN A 64 13.34 -17.65 -14.88
N GLU A 65 12.99 -16.89 -13.83
CA GLU A 65 12.09 -17.37 -12.79
C GLU A 65 10.63 -17.42 -13.25
N SER A 66 10.21 -16.49 -14.11
CA SER A 66 8.83 -16.42 -14.60
C SER A 66 8.43 -17.61 -15.48
N ARG A 67 9.37 -18.30 -16.12
CA ARG A 67 9.09 -19.53 -16.91
C ARG A 67 8.40 -20.65 -16.11
N LYS A 68 8.49 -20.61 -14.79
CA LYS A 68 7.88 -21.58 -13.88
C LYS A 68 6.50 -21.15 -13.40
N LEU A 69 6.06 -19.96 -13.75
CA LEU A 69 4.78 -19.41 -13.31
C LEU A 69 3.64 -20.00 -14.16
N LYS A 70 2.47 -20.18 -13.48
CA LYS A 70 1.27 -20.76 -14.07
C LYS A 70 0.04 -19.92 -13.73
N GLY A 71 0.12 -18.59 -13.90
CA GLY A 71 -0.99 -17.69 -13.62
C GLY A 71 -1.12 -17.25 -12.16
N GLU A 72 -0.02 -17.31 -11.38
CA GLU A 72 -0.02 -16.86 -9.99
C GLU A 72 -0.29 -15.35 -9.86
N ILE A 73 -0.77 -14.94 -8.69
CA ILE A 73 -0.86 -13.53 -8.32
C ILE A 73 0.55 -13.03 -7.98
N ILE A 74 0.97 -11.99 -8.68
CA ILE A 74 2.25 -11.32 -8.46
C ILE A 74 1.99 -9.91 -7.89
N SER A 75 2.39 -9.69 -6.65
CA SER A 75 2.33 -8.36 -6.01
C SER A 75 3.65 -7.63 -6.21
N ILE A 76 3.61 -6.53 -6.94
CA ILE A 76 4.78 -5.70 -7.22
C ILE A 76 4.87 -4.61 -6.16
N SER A 77 5.98 -4.63 -5.42
CA SER A 77 6.37 -3.65 -4.40
C SER A 77 5.54 -3.62 -3.12
N ASN A 78 6.06 -4.34 -2.14
CA ASN A 78 5.53 -4.33 -0.77
C ASN A 78 6.44 -3.59 0.24
N SER A 79 7.66 -3.21 -0.16
CA SER A 79 8.62 -2.53 0.71
C SER A 79 9.30 -1.29 0.09
N SER A 80 9.06 -1.04 -1.20
CA SER A 80 9.50 0.16 -1.92
C SER A 80 8.38 0.60 -2.87
N ASP A 81 8.50 1.74 -3.53
CA ASP A 81 7.56 2.10 -4.62
C ASP A 81 8.11 1.57 -5.95
N PRO A 82 7.28 0.98 -6.83
CA PRO A 82 7.73 0.47 -8.13
C PRO A 82 7.89 1.56 -9.19
N TYR A 83 7.41 2.78 -8.91
CA TYR A 83 7.49 3.93 -9.79
C TYR A 83 8.22 5.12 -9.14
N PRO A 84 9.48 4.93 -8.66
CA PRO A 84 10.28 6.06 -8.21
C PRO A 84 10.58 7.01 -9.39
N PRO A 85 11.00 8.26 -9.18
CA PRO A 85 11.30 9.20 -10.25
C PRO A 85 12.21 8.63 -11.35
N ILE A 86 13.23 7.86 -10.98
CA ILE A 86 14.16 7.22 -11.90
C ILE A 86 13.50 6.17 -12.83
N GLU A 87 12.31 5.69 -12.50
CA GLU A 87 11.55 4.75 -13.36
C GLU A 87 11.14 5.41 -14.69
N LYS A 88 11.03 6.74 -14.74
CA LYS A 88 10.77 7.47 -15.99
C LYS A 88 11.84 7.20 -17.05
N GLU A 89 13.08 7.06 -16.61
CA GLU A 89 14.25 6.86 -17.48
C GLU A 89 14.52 5.37 -17.69
N LEU A 90 14.51 4.57 -16.61
CA LEU A 90 14.91 3.17 -16.66
C LEU A 90 13.83 2.26 -17.26
N GLY A 91 12.55 2.57 -17.07
CA GLY A 91 11.44 1.73 -17.50
C GLY A 91 11.49 0.31 -16.94
N LEU A 92 12.10 0.13 -15.76
CA LEU A 92 12.40 -1.19 -15.20
C LEU A 92 11.12 -1.92 -14.77
N THR A 93 10.18 -1.20 -14.14
CA THR A 93 8.88 -1.76 -13.77
C THR A 93 8.08 -2.16 -15.00
N ARG A 94 8.05 -1.31 -16.04
CA ARG A 94 7.39 -1.63 -17.30
C ARG A 94 7.96 -2.90 -17.94
N LYS A 95 9.28 -3.04 -18.02
CA LYS A 95 9.93 -4.26 -18.53
C LYS A 95 9.53 -5.50 -17.73
N CYS A 96 9.41 -5.38 -16.41
CA CYS A 96 8.93 -6.48 -15.58
C CYS A 96 7.47 -6.85 -15.89
N LEU A 97 6.59 -5.87 -16.07
CA LEU A 97 5.19 -6.10 -16.44
C LEU A 97 5.07 -6.83 -17.77
N GLU A 98 5.85 -6.45 -18.78
CA GLU A 98 5.88 -7.09 -20.10
C GLU A 98 6.34 -8.56 -20.05
N ILE A 99 7.26 -8.90 -19.14
CA ILE A 99 7.68 -10.28 -18.89
C ILE A 99 6.54 -11.08 -18.25
N LEU A 100 5.91 -10.54 -17.20
CA LEU A 100 4.85 -11.23 -16.47
C LEU A 100 3.59 -11.41 -17.30
N LEU A 101 3.29 -10.46 -18.20
CA LEU A 101 2.20 -10.56 -19.15
C LEU A 101 2.31 -11.84 -20.02
N ARG A 102 3.51 -12.21 -20.45
CA ARG A 102 3.76 -13.43 -21.26
C ARG A 102 3.47 -14.74 -20.51
N GLN A 103 3.36 -14.68 -19.18
CA GLN A 103 3.11 -15.83 -18.30
C GLN A 103 1.68 -15.90 -17.78
N ASN A 104 0.77 -15.10 -18.30
CA ASN A 104 -0.62 -15.00 -17.84
C ASN A 104 -0.78 -14.78 -16.33
N CYS A 105 0.21 -14.12 -15.70
CA CYS A 105 0.15 -13.80 -14.28
C CYS A 105 -0.92 -12.74 -13.99
N LYS A 106 -1.55 -12.85 -12.82
CA LYS A 106 -2.42 -11.81 -12.29
C LYS A 106 -1.58 -10.77 -11.56
N ILE A 107 -1.71 -9.50 -11.91
CA ILE A 107 -0.79 -8.44 -11.46
C ILE A 107 -1.45 -7.53 -10.44
N GLN A 108 -0.86 -7.41 -9.24
CA GLN A 108 -1.18 -6.38 -8.25
C GLN A 108 -0.03 -5.39 -8.14
N ILE A 109 -0.27 -4.12 -8.43
CA ILE A 109 0.71 -3.03 -8.25
C ILE A 109 0.32 -2.22 -7.03
N ILE A 110 1.30 -1.93 -6.15
CA ILE A 110 1.10 -1.03 -5.00
C ILE A 110 2.00 0.18 -5.15
N THR A 111 1.43 1.38 -5.26
CA THR A 111 2.21 2.60 -5.53
C THR A 111 1.58 3.86 -4.93
N LYS A 112 2.38 4.92 -4.79
CA LYS A 112 1.94 6.31 -4.58
C LYS A 112 2.12 7.17 -5.84
N SER A 113 2.69 6.59 -6.89
CA SER A 113 3.07 7.33 -8.08
C SER A 113 1.95 7.34 -9.13
N ASN A 114 1.68 8.50 -9.68
CA ASN A 114 0.81 8.66 -10.84
C ASN A 114 1.45 8.12 -12.13
N LEU A 115 2.77 7.82 -12.13
CA LEU A 115 3.46 7.27 -13.30
C LEU A 115 2.94 5.88 -13.71
N VAL A 116 2.21 5.19 -12.84
CA VAL A 116 1.55 3.91 -13.17
C VAL A 116 0.61 4.03 -14.38
N THR A 117 0.04 5.20 -14.64
CA THR A 117 -0.84 5.45 -15.80
C THR A 117 -0.10 5.34 -17.14
N ARG A 118 1.24 5.47 -17.16
CA ARG A 118 2.07 5.22 -18.35
C ARG A 118 1.90 3.80 -18.89
N ASP A 119 1.67 2.85 -17.99
CA ASP A 119 1.71 1.42 -18.29
C ASP A 119 0.29 0.81 -18.46
N ILE A 120 -0.73 1.65 -18.63
CA ILE A 120 -2.13 1.22 -18.87
C ILE A 120 -2.24 0.25 -20.06
N ASP A 121 -1.50 0.49 -21.13
CA ASP A 121 -1.47 -0.35 -22.32
C ASP A 121 -1.00 -1.79 -22.02
N VAL A 122 -0.09 -1.97 -21.09
CA VAL A 122 0.36 -3.28 -20.63
C VAL A 122 -0.63 -3.89 -19.65
N LEU A 123 -1.13 -3.09 -18.70
CA LEU A 123 -2.06 -3.54 -17.66
C LEU A 123 -3.40 -4.04 -18.25
N LYS A 124 -3.90 -3.44 -19.32
CA LYS A 124 -5.12 -3.88 -20.02
C LYS A 124 -4.98 -5.23 -20.72
N ARG A 125 -3.77 -5.70 -20.96
CA ARG A 125 -3.49 -6.96 -21.66
C ARG A 125 -3.37 -8.16 -20.72
N THR A 126 -3.52 -7.94 -19.42
CA THR A 126 -3.50 -9.01 -18.40
C THR A 126 -4.52 -8.71 -17.30
N THR A 127 -4.88 -9.73 -16.53
CA THR A 127 -5.68 -9.52 -15.30
C THR A 127 -4.85 -8.72 -14.31
N SER A 128 -5.17 -7.46 -14.13
CA SER A 128 -4.40 -6.54 -13.31
C SER A 128 -5.27 -5.69 -12.41
N MET A 129 -4.69 -5.23 -11.30
CA MET A 129 -5.24 -4.20 -10.43
C MET A 129 -4.16 -3.25 -9.95
N VAL A 130 -4.54 -2.03 -9.64
CA VAL A 130 -3.63 -1.05 -9.05
C VAL A 130 -4.13 -0.61 -7.67
N ALA A 131 -3.26 -0.72 -6.66
CA ALA A 131 -3.51 -0.21 -5.32
C ALA A 131 -2.76 1.12 -5.15
N ILE A 132 -3.49 2.24 -5.17
CA ILE A 132 -2.91 3.56 -4.96
C ILE A 132 -3.06 3.97 -3.50
N SER A 133 -1.94 4.41 -2.89
CA SER A 133 -1.99 4.89 -1.50
C SER A 133 -2.36 6.37 -1.46
N ILE A 134 -3.39 6.70 -0.66
CA ILE A 134 -3.80 8.06 -0.32
C ILE A 134 -4.01 8.12 1.18
N THR A 135 -3.25 8.98 1.88
CA THR A 135 -3.34 9.11 3.33
C THR A 135 -4.33 10.18 3.77
N THR A 136 -4.56 11.20 2.95
CA THR A 136 -5.44 12.34 3.22
C THR A 136 -5.84 13.00 1.91
N GLU A 137 -6.97 13.69 1.89
CA GLU A 137 -7.39 14.53 0.75
C GLU A 137 -6.67 15.88 0.72
N ASN A 138 -6.14 16.33 1.86
CA ASN A 138 -5.46 17.60 2.00
C ASN A 138 -4.03 17.52 1.45
N ASP A 139 -3.74 18.23 0.35
CA ASP A 139 -2.44 18.24 -0.32
C ASP A 139 -1.31 18.81 0.58
N GLU A 140 -1.59 19.74 1.49
CA GLU A 140 -0.58 20.31 2.40
C GLU A 140 -0.17 19.27 3.46
N ILE A 141 -1.14 18.55 4.03
CA ILE A 141 -0.87 17.45 4.98
C ILE A 141 -0.16 16.33 4.24
N SER A 142 -0.62 15.96 3.03
CA SER A 142 0.00 14.96 2.17
C SER A 142 1.48 15.30 1.90
N LYS A 143 1.77 16.55 1.54
CA LYS A 143 3.13 17.03 1.28
C LYS A 143 4.04 16.93 2.51
N LYS A 144 3.51 17.21 3.69
CA LYS A 144 4.27 17.06 4.95
C LYS A 144 4.51 15.59 5.30
N LEU A 145 3.49 14.73 5.17
CA LEU A 145 3.58 13.28 5.47
C LEU A 145 4.45 12.52 4.47
N GLU A 146 4.42 12.92 3.21
CA GLU A 146 4.99 12.21 2.05
C GLU A 146 5.76 13.18 1.14
N PRO A 147 6.89 13.75 1.61
CA PRO A 147 7.53 14.93 1.01
C PRO A 147 7.86 14.83 -0.48
N ASN A 148 8.21 13.65 -0.95
CA ASN A 148 8.62 13.42 -2.34
C ASN A 148 7.59 12.59 -3.14
N ALA A 149 6.43 12.26 -2.55
CA ALA A 149 5.36 11.61 -3.30
C ALA A 149 4.57 12.66 -4.13
N PRO A 150 3.91 12.27 -5.23
CA PRO A 150 2.93 13.11 -5.89
C PRO A 150 1.84 13.56 -4.92
N LEU A 151 1.31 14.76 -5.07
CA LEU A 151 0.21 15.28 -4.26
C LEU A 151 -1.03 14.39 -4.37
N THR A 152 -1.90 14.44 -3.38
CA THR A 152 -3.16 13.65 -3.39
C THR A 152 -4.01 13.99 -4.61
N SER A 153 -4.15 15.25 -4.95
CA SER A 153 -4.87 15.70 -6.15
C SER A 153 -4.35 15.04 -7.44
N THR A 154 -3.04 14.88 -7.57
CA THR A 154 -2.42 14.18 -8.71
C THR A 154 -2.71 12.66 -8.68
N ARG A 155 -2.72 12.05 -7.51
CA ARG A 155 -3.04 10.62 -7.35
C ARG A 155 -4.52 10.34 -7.61
N LEU A 156 -5.43 11.24 -7.23
CA LEU A 156 -6.86 11.14 -7.54
C LEU A 156 -7.10 11.16 -9.05
N LYS A 157 -6.43 12.06 -9.79
CA LYS A 157 -6.48 12.07 -11.27
C LYS A 157 -5.95 10.76 -11.87
N ALA A 158 -4.91 10.17 -11.29
CA ALA A 158 -4.40 8.88 -11.75
C ALA A 158 -5.40 7.75 -11.51
N ILE A 159 -6.08 7.74 -10.36
CA ILE A 159 -7.16 6.79 -10.05
C ILE A 159 -8.29 6.92 -11.08
N GLU A 160 -8.78 8.13 -11.31
CA GLU A 160 -9.82 8.40 -12.28
C GLU A 160 -9.42 7.92 -13.69
N THR A 161 -8.19 8.20 -14.12
CA THR A 161 -7.66 7.71 -15.40
C THR A 161 -7.65 6.18 -15.48
N LEU A 162 -7.26 5.49 -14.42
CA LEU A 162 -7.24 4.02 -14.37
C LEU A 162 -8.66 3.45 -14.42
N THR A 163 -9.59 3.98 -13.64
CA THR A 163 -10.98 3.51 -13.59
C THR A 163 -11.72 3.75 -14.90
N GLN A 164 -11.52 4.91 -15.55
CA GLN A 164 -12.02 5.18 -16.90
C GLN A 164 -11.46 4.24 -17.97
N LYS A 165 -10.29 3.65 -17.73
CA LYS A 165 -9.70 2.63 -18.60
C LYS A 165 -10.02 1.20 -18.15
N GLU A 166 -11.01 1.04 -17.24
CA GLU A 166 -11.50 -0.25 -16.73
C GLU A 166 -10.43 -1.09 -16.00
N ILE A 167 -9.36 -0.43 -15.49
CA ILE A 167 -8.40 -1.08 -14.62
C ILE A 167 -8.93 -1.01 -13.19
N PRO A 168 -9.15 -2.16 -12.53
CA PRO A 168 -9.64 -2.17 -11.14
C PRO A 168 -8.68 -1.45 -10.18
N VAL A 169 -9.23 -0.56 -9.36
CA VAL A 169 -8.45 0.22 -8.40
C VAL A 169 -8.89 -0.11 -6.97
N CYS A 170 -7.89 -0.42 -6.13
CA CYS A 170 -7.98 -0.39 -4.68
C CYS A 170 -7.29 0.88 -4.18
N VAL A 171 -7.87 1.58 -3.21
CA VAL A 171 -7.17 2.67 -2.54
C VAL A 171 -6.72 2.23 -1.15
N ARG A 172 -5.47 2.54 -0.82
CA ARG A 172 -4.90 2.29 0.49
C ARG A 172 -4.89 3.58 1.31
N ILE A 173 -5.83 3.71 2.26
CA ILE A 173 -5.80 4.75 3.28
C ILE A 173 -4.94 4.25 4.44
N ASP A 174 -3.64 4.31 4.26
CA ASP A 174 -2.63 3.66 5.11
C ASP A 174 -1.37 4.54 5.26
N PRO A 175 -1.17 5.15 6.47
CA PRO A 175 -1.93 4.97 7.70
C PRO A 175 -3.04 6.00 7.94
N VAL A 176 -4.04 5.61 8.73
CA VAL A 176 -4.90 6.55 9.47
C VAL A 176 -4.21 6.92 10.78
N ILE A 177 -4.06 8.21 11.04
CA ILE A 177 -3.39 8.79 12.21
C ILE A 177 -4.41 9.63 12.98
N PRO A 178 -4.77 9.26 14.21
CA PRO A 178 -5.71 10.04 15.02
C PRO A 178 -5.30 11.51 15.11
N PHE A 179 -6.27 12.40 15.08
CA PHE A 179 -6.12 13.85 15.16
C PHE A 179 -5.42 14.52 13.97
N LEU A 180 -5.05 13.75 12.92
CA LEU A 180 -4.37 14.31 11.75
C LEU A 180 -5.15 14.07 10.46
N ASN A 181 -5.52 12.81 10.17
CA ASN A 181 -6.20 12.41 8.94
C ASN A 181 -7.28 11.34 9.19
N ASP A 182 -7.94 11.38 10.35
CA ASP A 182 -8.99 10.44 10.76
C ASP A 182 -10.42 10.89 10.43
N ASN A 183 -10.56 12.06 9.80
CA ASN A 183 -11.80 12.47 9.14
C ASN A 183 -11.70 12.11 7.65
N LEU A 184 -12.44 11.08 7.22
CA LEU A 184 -12.27 10.46 5.90
C LEU A 184 -13.57 10.47 5.07
N ASP A 185 -14.62 11.13 5.56
CA ASP A 185 -15.95 11.12 4.96
C ASP A 185 -15.93 11.59 3.50
N GLU A 186 -15.37 12.78 3.26
CA GLU A 186 -15.31 13.36 1.91
C GLU A 186 -14.34 12.62 1.00
N LEU A 187 -13.19 12.19 1.53
CA LEU A 187 -12.24 11.38 0.76
C LEU A 187 -12.89 10.08 0.25
N ILE A 188 -13.59 9.34 1.13
CA ILE A 188 -14.21 8.06 0.76
C ILE A 188 -15.34 8.27 -0.26
N LYS A 189 -16.17 9.30 -0.11
CA LYS A 189 -17.19 9.67 -1.11
C LYS A 189 -16.56 10.01 -2.47
N SER A 190 -15.51 10.82 -2.46
CA SER A 190 -14.77 11.18 -3.68
C SER A 190 -14.18 9.95 -4.37
N LEU A 191 -13.59 9.01 -3.60
CA LEU A 191 -13.05 7.77 -4.15
C LEU A 191 -14.13 6.89 -4.78
N ALA A 192 -15.31 6.81 -4.16
CA ALA A 192 -16.44 6.07 -4.72
C ALA A 192 -16.93 6.68 -6.04
N SER A 193 -17.04 8.03 -6.10
CA SER A 193 -17.51 8.74 -7.29
C SER A 193 -16.61 8.55 -8.51
N ILE A 194 -15.31 8.34 -8.31
CA ILE A 194 -14.34 8.07 -9.39
C ILE A 194 -14.12 6.58 -9.68
N GLY A 195 -14.99 5.71 -9.13
CA GLY A 195 -15.05 4.29 -9.51
C GLY A 195 -14.15 3.34 -8.74
N VAL A 196 -13.58 3.76 -7.59
CA VAL A 196 -12.85 2.85 -6.69
C VAL A 196 -13.77 1.74 -6.20
N LYS A 197 -13.25 0.50 -6.10
CA LYS A 197 -14.02 -0.68 -5.71
C LYS A 197 -13.68 -1.21 -4.31
N HIS A 198 -12.50 -0.87 -3.80
CA HIS A 198 -11.99 -1.40 -2.54
C HIS A 198 -11.14 -0.40 -1.78
N ILE A 199 -11.32 -0.32 -0.47
CA ILE A 199 -10.48 0.44 0.45
C ILE A 199 -9.73 -0.54 1.36
N THR A 200 -8.41 -0.45 1.36
CA THR A 200 -7.55 -1.07 2.38
C THR A 200 -7.13 -0.01 3.39
N SER A 201 -7.27 -0.27 4.68
CA SER A 201 -6.85 0.71 5.68
C SER A 201 -6.07 0.08 6.83
N SER A 202 -5.29 0.91 7.50
CA SER A 202 -4.58 0.57 8.73
C SER A 202 -4.21 1.82 9.54
N THR A 203 -3.92 1.64 10.82
CA THR A 203 -3.43 2.71 11.68
C THR A 203 -1.90 2.88 11.56
N TYR A 204 -1.37 3.99 12.05
CA TYR A 204 0.07 4.25 12.07
C TYR A 204 0.81 3.24 12.95
N LYS A 205 1.82 2.59 12.40
CA LYS A 205 2.65 1.59 13.07
C LYS A 205 4.00 2.21 13.42
N VAL A 206 4.19 2.50 14.70
CA VAL A 206 5.34 3.26 15.20
C VAL A 206 6.57 2.37 15.38
N LYS A 207 7.69 2.88 14.88
CA LYS A 207 9.07 2.47 15.19
C LYS A 207 9.89 3.71 15.59
N ALA A 208 10.99 3.52 16.29
CA ALA A 208 11.76 4.64 16.81
C ALA A 208 12.22 5.65 15.74
N ASP A 209 12.61 5.16 14.55
CA ASP A 209 13.07 6.00 13.45
C ASP A 209 11.94 6.79 12.78
N ASN A 210 10.79 6.15 12.51
CA ASN A 210 9.66 6.83 11.88
C ASN A 210 8.94 7.76 12.88
N TRP A 211 8.90 7.40 14.17
CA TRP A 211 8.40 8.29 15.23
C TRP A 211 9.20 9.58 15.31
N ARG A 212 10.54 9.49 15.30
CA ARG A 212 11.43 10.66 15.32
C ARG A 212 11.13 11.60 14.14
N ARG A 213 10.98 11.05 12.92
CA ARG A 213 10.66 11.87 11.74
C ARG A 213 9.28 12.50 11.84
N PHE A 214 8.30 11.73 12.27
CA PHE A 214 6.92 12.19 12.41
C PHE A 214 6.83 13.31 13.47
N SER A 215 7.41 13.09 14.65
CA SER A 215 7.37 14.05 15.76
C SER A 215 8.09 15.38 15.45
N ALA A 216 9.12 15.32 14.61
CA ALA A 216 9.82 16.53 14.18
C ALA A 216 8.93 17.43 13.27
N VAL A 217 8.00 16.87 12.53
CA VAL A 217 7.11 17.59 11.59
C VAL A 217 5.74 17.90 12.20
N PHE A 218 5.25 17.01 13.07
CA PHE A 218 3.94 17.11 13.73
C PHE A 218 4.09 17.05 15.27
N PRO A 219 4.76 18.01 15.93
CA PRO A 219 5.03 17.94 17.38
C PRO A 219 3.77 17.91 18.21
N GLU A 220 2.76 18.72 17.90
CA GLU A 220 1.50 18.77 18.68
C GLU A 220 0.68 17.46 18.53
N ILE A 221 0.65 16.89 17.35
CA ILE A 221 -0.03 15.60 17.12
C ILE A 221 0.72 14.48 17.85
N SER A 222 2.06 14.44 17.75
CA SER A 222 2.85 13.42 18.43
C SER A 222 2.72 13.49 19.95
N LYS A 223 2.68 14.69 20.54
CA LYS A 223 2.41 14.87 21.97
C LYS A 223 1.07 14.24 22.41
N ARG A 224 0.02 14.42 21.62
CA ARG A 224 -1.29 13.79 21.86
C ARG A 224 -1.29 12.27 21.66
N LEU A 225 -0.43 11.76 20.78
CA LEU A 225 -0.33 10.34 20.47
C LEU A 225 0.63 9.58 21.40
N GLU A 226 1.50 10.27 22.12
CA GLU A 226 2.62 9.65 22.85
C GLU A 226 2.12 8.63 23.87
N SER A 227 1.20 8.99 24.76
CA SER A 227 0.66 8.05 25.75
C SER A 227 -0.10 6.89 25.10
N LEU A 228 -0.77 7.12 23.96
CA LEU A 228 -1.48 6.08 23.23
C LEU A 228 -0.54 5.01 22.65
N TYR A 229 0.67 5.38 22.24
CA TYR A 229 1.65 4.43 21.69
C TYR A 229 2.63 3.87 22.73
N TYR A 230 3.01 4.68 23.74
CA TYR A 230 4.11 4.33 24.64
C TYR A 230 3.67 3.78 25.97
N GLU A 231 2.49 4.19 26.47
CA GLU A 231 1.94 3.74 27.75
C GLU A 231 0.83 2.70 27.56
N ARG A 232 -0.18 3.02 26.73
CA ARG A 232 -1.39 2.21 26.53
C ARG A 232 -1.33 1.29 25.32
N GLY A 233 -0.37 1.52 24.42
CA GLY A 233 -0.25 0.82 23.15
C GLY A 233 0.31 -0.61 23.25
N GLU A 234 0.06 -1.39 22.23
CA GLU A 234 0.54 -2.77 22.13
C GLU A 234 1.90 -2.84 21.43
N ARG A 235 2.77 -3.74 21.90
CA ARG A 235 4.02 -4.07 21.21
C ARG A 235 3.87 -5.38 20.42
N VAL A 236 4.01 -5.29 19.10
CA VAL A 236 3.93 -6.46 18.23
C VAL A 236 5.15 -6.49 17.31
N ARG A 237 6.02 -7.48 17.48
CA ARG A 237 7.25 -7.68 16.65
C ARG A 237 8.07 -6.42 16.44
N GLY A 238 8.29 -5.65 17.53
CA GLY A 238 9.10 -4.45 17.49
C GLY A 238 8.41 -3.22 16.89
N TYR A 239 7.13 -3.29 16.64
CA TYR A 239 6.27 -2.14 16.34
C TYR A 239 5.43 -1.78 17.57
N ARG A 240 5.10 -0.50 17.71
CA ARG A 240 4.08 -0.03 18.62
C ARG A 240 2.80 0.25 17.84
N TYR A 241 1.71 -0.27 18.34
CA TYR A 241 0.36 -0.08 17.83
C TYR A 241 -0.45 0.75 18.81
N LEU A 242 -1.46 1.46 18.33
CA LEU A 242 -2.50 2.04 19.18
C LEU A 242 -3.19 0.92 19.99
N PRO A 243 -3.80 1.24 21.13
CA PRO A 243 -4.69 0.33 21.84
C PRO A 243 -5.71 -0.31 20.90
N ARG A 244 -6.04 -1.58 21.13
CA ARG A 244 -6.92 -2.34 20.23
C ARG A 244 -8.29 -1.70 20.06
N GLU A 245 -8.86 -1.16 21.12
CA GLU A 245 -10.15 -0.48 21.11
C GLU A 245 -10.15 0.75 20.20
N ILE A 246 -9.06 1.53 20.20
CA ILE A 246 -8.91 2.71 19.33
C ILE A 246 -8.75 2.25 17.86
N ARG A 247 -7.91 1.24 17.61
CA ARG A 247 -7.76 0.67 16.26
C ARG A 247 -9.09 0.14 15.72
N TYR A 248 -9.83 -0.56 16.57
CA TYR A 248 -11.15 -1.10 16.22
C TYR A 248 -12.13 0.01 15.87
N SER A 249 -12.24 1.04 16.70
CA SER A 249 -13.14 2.18 16.47
C SER A 249 -12.81 2.90 15.16
N LEU A 250 -11.54 3.20 14.92
CA LEU A 250 -11.10 3.85 13.68
C LEU A 250 -11.39 2.98 12.44
N MET A 251 -11.01 1.71 12.47
CA MET A 251 -11.21 0.82 11.33
C MET A 251 -12.69 0.51 11.08
N LYS A 252 -13.50 0.44 12.14
CA LYS A 252 -14.96 0.29 12.04
C LYS A 252 -15.59 1.52 11.36
N LYS A 253 -15.19 2.73 11.74
CA LYS A 253 -15.66 3.97 11.09
C LYS A 253 -15.29 3.96 9.59
N VAL A 254 -14.05 3.64 9.23
CA VAL A 254 -13.62 3.56 7.81
C VAL A 254 -14.41 2.51 7.06
N LYS A 255 -14.66 1.34 7.68
CA LYS A 255 -15.51 0.28 7.09
C LYS A 255 -16.91 0.78 6.78
N GLU A 256 -17.57 1.38 7.77
CA GLU A 256 -18.95 1.87 7.65
C GLU A 256 -19.09 2.89 6.50
N LEU A 257 -18.18 3.87 6.43
CA LEU A 257 -18.13 4.86 5.35
C LEU A 257 -17.90 4.20 3.97
N THR A 258 -17.00 3.24 3.94
CA THR A 258 -16.65 2.50 2.71
C THR A 258 -17.85 1.70 2.20
N GLU A 259 -18.53 0.95 3.07
CA GLU A 259 -19.68 0.12 2.70
C GLU A 259 -20.92 0.95 2.36
N GLN A 260 -21.16 2.07 3.04
CA GLN A 260 -22.19 3.06 2.66
C GLN A 260 -21.96 3.59 1.25
N SER A 261 -20.70 3.71 0.85
CA SER A 261 -20.29 4.11 -0.50
C SER A 261 -20.22 2.93 -1.50
N LYS A 262 -20.76 1.75 -1.15
CA LYS A 262 -20.84 0.53 -1.99
C LYS A 262 -19.47 -0.03 -2.40
N MET A 263 -18.43 0.26 -1.65
CA MET A 263 -17.09 -0.32 -1.82
C MET A 263 -16.85 -1.45 -0.82
N LYS A 264 -15.90 -2.35 -1.14
CA LYS A 264 -15.42 -3.37 -0.20
C LYS A 264 -14.30 -2.84 0.68
N PHE A 265 -14.16 -3.40 1.87
CA PHE A 265 -13.21 -2.95 2.88
C PHE A 265 -12.28 -4.08 3.35
N GLY A 266 -11.04 -3.72 3.66
CA GLY A 266 -10.08 -4.61 4.31
C GLY A 266 -9.11 -3.88 5.23
N THR A 267 -8.80 -4.52 6.37
CA THR A 267 -7.78 -4.03 7.32
C THR A 267 -6.43 -4.65 7.04
N CYS A 268 -5.37 -3.84 7.04
CA CYS A 268 -4.00 -4.32 6.80
C CYS A 268 -3.19 -4.37 8.09
N ARG A 269 -2.87 -5.58 8.57
CA ARG A 269 -2.00 -5.80 9.74
C ARG A 269 -2.52 -5.13 11.03
N GLU A 270 -3.81 -5.22 11.29
CA GLU A 270 -4.45 -4.66 12.48
C GLU A 270 -4.88 -5.73 13.51
N GLY A 271 -4.91 -7.01 13.11
CA GLY A 271 -5.52 -8.07 13.93
C GLY A 271 -7.04 -7.90 14.06
N LEU A 272 -7.68 -7.34 13.03
CA LEU A 272 -9.10 -6.99 12.98
C LEU A 272 -9.76 -7.54 11.70
N SER A 273 -9.38 -8.75 11.29
CA SER A 273 -9.87 -9.38 10.05
C SER A 273 -11.38 -9.57 10.01
N GLN A 274 -12.05 -9.62 11.16
CA GLN A 274 -13.51 -9.67 11.25
C GLN A 274 -14.22 -8.42 10.69
N LEU A 275 -13.48 -7.33 10.47
CA LEU A 275 -14.01 -6.12 9.82
C LEU A 275 -13.93 -6.20 8.29
N ASN A 276 -13.17 -7.14 7.74
CA ASN A 276 -12.99 -7.24 6.29
C ASN A 276 -14.28 -7.70 5.62
N SER A 277 -14.68 -7.04 4.53
CA SER A 277 -15.78 -7.46 3.66
C SER A 277 -15.30 -8.10 2.35
N ALA A 278 -13.97 -8.16 2.14
CA ALA A 278 -13.31 -8.86 1.04
C ALA A 278 -11.85 -9.17 1.43
N THR A 279 -10.98 -9.57 0.48
CA THR A 279 -9.56 -9.75 0.75
C THR A 279 -8.94 -8.44 1.28
N CYS A 280 -8.06 -8.53 2.29
CA CYS A 280 -7.54 -7.35 3.00
C CYS A 280 -6.77 -6.35 2.09
N ASP A 281 -6.31 -6.79 0.95
CA ASP A 281 -5.45 -6.03 0.01
C ASP A 281 -6.13 -5.72 -1.33
N GLY A 282 -7.42 -6.03 -1.46
CA GLY A 282 -8.19 -5.80 -2.68
C GLY A 282 -7.94 -6.82 -3.79
N SER A 283 -7.15 -7.88 -3.57
CA SER A 283 -6.80 -8.86 -4.60
C SER A 283 -7.99 -9.70 -5.10
N TRP A 284 -9.15 -9.65 -4.44
CA TRP A 284 -10.40 -10.21 -4.94
C TRP A 284 -10.76 -9.63 -6.33
N LEU A 285 -10.38 -8.38 -6.61
CA LEU A 285 -10.57 -7.73 -7.91
C LEU A 285 -9.86 -8.47 -9.07
N LEU A 286 -8.83 -9.25 -8.76
CA LEU A 286 -8.13 -10.10 -9.75
C LEU A 286 -8.84 -11.44 -9.99
N LEU A 287 -9.82 -11.78 -9.16
CA LEU A 287 -10.54 -13.05 -9.23
C LEU A 287 -11.90 -12.90 -9.91
N GLU A 288 -12.51 -11.72 -9.83
CA GLU A 288 -13.80 -11.43 -10.50
C GLU A 288 -13.62 -11.01 -11.97
N ALA A 289 -12.43 -10.63 -12.39
CA ALA A 289 -12.12 -10.24 -13.77
C ALA A 289 -11.75 -11.42 -14.70
N SER A 290 -11.99 -12.66 -14.25
CA SER A 290 -11.66 -13.89 -14.99
C SER A 290 -12.91 -14.53 -15.59
#